data_7d189e15e621b0290d649f10b69c131b
#
_entry.id   7d189e15e621b0290d649f10b69c131b
#
_cell.length_a   1.000
_cell.length_b   1.000
_cell.length_c   1.000
_cell.angle_alpha   90.00
_cell.angle_beta   90.00
_cell.angle_gamma   90.00
#
_symmetry.space_group_name_H-M   'P 1'
#
loop_
_entity.id
_entity.type
_entity.pdbx_description
1 polymer ?
#
loop_
_entity_poly.entity_id
_entity_poly.type
_entity_poly.pdbx_seq_one_letter_code
_entity_poly.pdbx_strand_id
1 'polypeptide(L)'
;MTFVEIKDKITAILSGRAHYYEGYNIQDIVLPTRVLSDLNIKNLIITNAAGGVNSNYSPGDIVALKDHINLTGNNPLIGKNIDELGPRFPDMSEVYNHKFRKIAETVSKDFFDYKEGVYAWFTGPTYETPAEVNFAKTIGADLVGMST
;
A
#
# COMPACT_ATOMS: atom_id res chain seq x y z
N MET A 1 12.74 -13.79 0.71
CA MET A 1 13.19 -12.62 1.48
C MET A 1 14.70 -12.60 1.45
N THR A 2 15.32 -11.47 1.14
CA THR A 2 16.78 -11.27 1.07
C THR A 2 17.15 -10.12 1.99
N PHE A 3 18.22 -10.27 2.77
CA PHE A 3 18.78 -9.20 3.57
C PHE A 3 19.94 -8.55 2.84
N VAL A 4 19.93 -7.24 2.77
CA VAL A 4 20.98 -6.43 2.14
C VAL A 4 21.35 -5.28 3.06
N GLU A 5 22.56 -4.76 2.91
CA GLU A 5 22.99 -3.55 3.58
C GLU A 5 22.87 -2.36 2.62
N ILE A 6 22.11 -1.33 3.03
CA ILE A 6 21.96 -0.09 2.27
C ILE A 6 22.32 1.06 3.20
N LYS A 7 23.41 1.79 2.90
CA LYS A 7 23.88 2.93 3.71
C LYS A 7 23.93 2.60 5.20
N ASP A 8 24.64 1.55 5.57
CA ASP A 8 24.81 1.06 6.96
C ASP A 8 23.50 0.60 7.65
N LYS A 9 22.46 0.30 6.87
CA LYS A 9 21.18 -0.21 7.38
C LYS A 9 20.90 -1.60 6.81
N ILE A 10 20.65 -2.55 7.71
CA ILE A 10 20.15 -3.87 7.30
C ILE A 10 18.71 -3.73 6.81
N THR A 11 18.48 -4.10 5.58
CA THR A 11 17.19 -3.98 4.90
C THR A 11 16.72 -5.35 4.43
N ALA A 12 15.51 -5.73 4.78
CA ALA A 12 14.84 -6.93 4.26
C ALA A 12 14.10 -6.57 2.97
N ILE A 13 14.41 -7.27 1.88
CA ILE A 13 13.73 -7.12 0.59
C ILE A 13 12.89 -8.36 0.31
N LEU A 14 11.60 -8.15 0.06
CA LEU A 14 10.68 -9.16 -0.44
C LEU A 14 10.47 -8.90 -1.94
N SER A 15 10.95 -9.81 -2.78
CA SER A 15 10.79 -9.73 -4.25
C SER A 15 9.44 -10.33 -4.64
N GLY A 16 8.40 -9.52 -4.55
CA GLY A 16 7.02 -9.94 -4.77
C GLY A 16 6.28 -10.33 -3.49
N ARG A 17 5.00 -10.60 -3.63
CA ARG A 17 4.08 -11.03 -2.57
C ARG A 17 2.91 -11.82 -3.16
N ALA A 18 2.20 -12.60 -2.32
CA ALA A 18 0.91 -13.18 -2.67
C ALA A 18 -0.17 -12.08 -2.75
N HIS A 19 -1.12 -12.25 -3.66
CA HIS A 19 -2.22 -11.31 -3.85
C HIS A 19 -3.56 -11.99 -3.55
N TYR A 20 -4.54 -11.20 -3.11
CA TYR A 20 -5.86 -11.70 -2.77
C TYR A 20 -6.57 -12.35 -3.97
N TYR A 21 -6.41 -11.78 -5.17
CA TYR A 21 -7.01 -12.32 -6.40
C TYR A 21 -6.41 -13.67 -6.85
N GLU A 22 -5.31 -14.12 -6.28
CA GLU A 22 -4.73 -15.45 -6.52
C GLU A 22 -5.47 -16.56 -5.74
N GLY A 23 -6.44 -16.19 -4.87
CA GLY A 23 -7.25 -17.12 -4.11
C GLY A 23 -6.71 -17.45 -2.72
N TYR A 24 -5.66 -16.81 -2.27
CA TYR A 24 -5.14 -16.96 -0.91
C TYR A 24 -6.10 -16.37 0.13
N ASN A 25 -6.12 -16.97 1.32
CA ASN A 25 -6.80 -16.38 2.47
C ASN A 25 -6.12 -15.05 2.85
N ILE A 26 -6.90 -14.07 3.27
CA ILE A 26 -6.38 -12.76 3.68
C ILE A 26 -5.36 -12.88 4.83
N GLN A 27 -5.50 -13.87 5.72
CA GLN A 27 -4.57 -14.10 6.82
C GLN A 27 -3.21 -14.59 6.33
N ASP A 28 -3.17 -15.36 5.22
CA ASP A 28 -1.92 -15.84 4.62
C ASP A 28 -1.20 -14.69 3.90
N ILE A 29 -1.95 -13.80 3.27
CA ILE A 29 -1.40 -12.63 2.57
C ILE A 29 -0.68 -11.68 3.53
N VAL A 30 -1.23 -11.47 4.74
CA VAL A 30 -0.63 -10.56 5.73
C VAL A 30 0.45 -11.23 6.60
N LEU A 31 0.64 -12.54 6.49
CA LEU A 31 1.65 -13.28 7.25
C LEU A 31 3.06 -12.69 7.12
N PRO A 32 3.56 -12.34 5.92
CA PRO A 32 4.89 -11.71 5.80
C PRO A 32 5.01 -10.42 6.61
N THR A 33 3.97 -9.58 6.65
CA THR A 33 3.97 -8.33 7.44
C THR A 33 4.04 -8.63 8.94
N ARG A 34 3.33 -9.66 9.41
CA ARG A 34 3.40 -10.11 10.82
C ARG A 34 4.79 -10.63 11.17
N VAL A 35 5.40 -11.43 10.31
CA VAL A 35 6.79 -11.92 10.49
C VAL A 35 7.77 -10.75 10.55
N LEU A 36 7.63 -9.73 9.70
CA LEU A 36 8.47 -8.54 9.75
C LEU A 36 8.29 -7.77 11.07
N SER A 37 7.08 -7.73 11.61
CA SER A 37 6.80 -7.15 12.93
C SER A 37 7.51 -7.93 14.04
N ASP A 38 7.45 -9.25 14.04
CA ASP A 38 8.13 -10.12 15.02
C ASP A 38 9.65 -10.00 14.93
N LEU A 39 10.18 -9.76 13.74
CA LEU A 39 11.60 -9.44 13.51
C LEU A 39 11.97 -8.00 13.94
N ASN A 40 11.03 -7.28 14.55
CA ASN A 40 11.21 -5.91 15.05
C ASN A 40 11.59 -4.90 13.95
N ILE A 41 11.16 -5.13 12.71
CA ILE A 41 11.31 -4.17 11.61
C ILE A 41 10.43 -2.95 11.91
N LYS A 42 11.03 -1.78 11.93
CA LYS A 42 10.35 -0.53 12.34
C LYS A 42 9.75 0.26 11.18
N ASN A 43 10.28 0.08 9.99
CA ASN A 43 9.89 0.86 8.81
C ASN A 43 9.55 -0.10 7.68
N LEU A 44 8.42 0.10 7.04
CA LEU A 44 7.96 -0.69 5.90
C LEU A 44 7.72 0.23 4.71
N ILE A 45 8.30 -0.11 3.56
CA ILE A 45 8.01 0.53 2.27
C ILE A 45 7.36 -0.52 1.38
N ILE A 46 6.18 -0.22 0.88
CA ILE A 46 5.44 -1.09 -0.03
C ILE A 46 5.37 -0.42 -1.39
N THR A 47 5.63 -1.18 -2.45
CA THR A 47 5.51 -0.71 -3.84
C THR A 47 4.58 -1.62 -4.64
N ASN A 48 3.81 -1.05 -5.54
CA ASN A 48 2.91 -1.77 -6.44
C ASN A 48 2.65 -0.96 -7.72
N ALA A 49 2.21 -1.62 -8.77
CA ALA A 49 1.62 -0.95 -9.92
C ALA A 49 0.18 -0.54 -9.60
N ALA A 50 -0.28 0.57 -10.16
CA ALA A 50 -1.64 1.07 -10.00
C ALA A 50 -2.13 1.76 -11.29
N GLY A 51 -3.44 1.77 -11.51
CA GLY A 51 -4.09 2.55 -12.55
C GLY A 51 -4.30 4.00 -12.09
N GLY A 52 -3.91 4.99 -12.90
CA GLY A 52 -4.17 6.39 -12.63
C GLY A 52 -5.61 6.76 -12.98
N VAL A 53 -6.35 7.30 -12.01
CA VAL A 53 -7.70 7.84 -12.17
C VAL A 53 -7.66 9.38 -12.25
N ASN A 54 -6.67 9.98 -11.60
CA ASN A 54 -6.42 11.41 -11.65
C ASN A 54 -5.82 11.79 -13.01
N SER A 55 -6.47 12.73 -13.71
CA SER A 55 -6.05 13.18 -15.04
C SER A 55 -4.70 13.90 -15.09
N ASN A 56 -4.16 14.29 -13.93
CA ASN A 56 -2.83 14.90 -13.82
C ASN A 56 -1.69 13.86 -13.74
N TYR A 57 -2.02 12.57 -13.75
CA TYR A 57 -1.02 11.50 -13.73
C TYR A 57 -0.81 10.96 -15.15
N SER A 58 0.43 10.54 -15.38
CA SER A 58 0.87 9.95 -16.64
C SER A 58 1.46 8.56 -16.40
N PRO A 59 1.43 7.66 -17.39
CA PRO A 59 2.13 6.38 -17.29
C PRO A 59 3.61 6.59 -16.97
N GLY A 60 4.10 5.86 -15.95
CA GLY A 60 5.47 5.98 -15.46
C GLY A 60 5.63 6.91 -14.26
N ASP A 61 4.60 7.63 -13.86
CA ASP A 61 4.64 8.43 -12.62
C ASP A 61 4.84 7.56 -11.38
N ILE A 62 5.60 8.09 -10.42
CA ILE A 62 5.72 7.53 -9.08
C ILE A 62 4.87 8.38 -8.14
N VAL A 63 3.90 7.75 -7.48
CA VAL A 63 2.94 8.42 -6.62
C VAL A 63 3.06 7.89 -5.20
N ALA A 64 3.31 8.77 -4.23
CA ALA A 64 3.28 8.41 -2.82
C ALA A 64 1.82 8.34 -2.34
N LEU A 65 1.45 7.23 -1.71
CA LEU A 65 0.12 7.12 -1.13
C LEU A 65 0.04 7.98 0.14
N LYS A 66 -0.98 8.83 0.21
CA LYS A 66 -1.31 9.62 1.40
C LYS A 66 -2.49 9.05 2.18
N ASP A 67 -3.34 8.26 1.51
CA ASP A 67 -4.50 7.60 2.08
C ASP A 67 -4.99 6.47 1.18
N HIS A 68 -5.95 5.67 1.65
CA HIS A 68 -6.58 4.64 0.82
C HIS A 68 -8.07 4.47 1.12
N ILE A 69 -8.77 3.89 0.14
CA ILE A 69 -10.17 3.46 0.23
C ILE A 69 -10.21 1.95 0.00
N ASN A 70 -10.69 1.19 0.98
CA ASN A 70 -10.85 -0.25 0.86
C ASN A 70 -12.24 -0.59 0.33
N LEU A 71 -12.32 -1.01 -0.94
CA LEU A 71 -13.57 -1.41 -1.61
C LEU A 71 -13.77 -2.93 -1.68
N THR A 72 -12.88 -3.70 -1.07
CA THR A 72 -12.94 -5.17 -1.17
C THR A 72 -13.88 -5.83 -0.16
N GLY A 73 -14.31 -5.11 0.87
CA GLY A 73 -15.06 -5.68 1.98
C GLY A 73 -14.26 -6.59 2.91
N ASN A 74 -12.96 -6.74 2.68
CA ASN A 74 -12.06 -7.58 3.49
C ASN A 74 -11.22 -6.73 4.44
N ASN A 75 -10.96 -7.27 5.63
CA ASN A 75 -10.04 -6.67 6.58
C ASN A 75 -9.36 -7.79 7.39
N PRO A 76 -8.03 -7.91 7.35
CA PRO A 76 -7.30 -8.98 8.06
C PRO A 76 -7.39 -8.89 9.59
N LEU A 77 -7.90 -7.79 10.13
CA LEU A 77 -8.11 -7.59 11.57
C LEU A 77 -9.48 -8.10 12.05
N ILE A 78 -10.35 -8.57 11.14
CA ILE A 78 -11.62 -9.21 11.53
C ILE A 78 -11.30 -10.54 12.23
N GLY A 79 -11.90 -10.74 13.40
CA GLY A 79 -11.70 -11.91 14.24
C GLY A 79 -11.19 -11.57 15.63
N LYS A 80 -10.57 -12.54 16.33
CA LYS A 80 -9.96 -12.35 17.64
C LYS A 80 -8.76 -11.41 17.51
N ASN A 81 -8.66 -10.43 18.41
CA ASN A 81 -7.48 -9.57 18.44
C ASN A 81 -6.22 -10.36 18.83
N ILE A 82 -5.10 -9.97 18.28
CA ILE A 82 -3.75 -10.43 18.66
C ILE A 82 -3.10 -9.25 19.37
N ASP A 83 -3.21 -9.22 20.69
CA ASP A 83 -2.84 -8.06 21.52
C ASP A 83 -1.36 -7.69 21.37
N GLU A 84 -0.51 -8.67 21.07
CA GLU A 84 0.93 -8.48 20.82
C GLU A 84 1.20 -7.67 19.54
N LEU A 85 0.28 -7.67 18.57
CA LEU A 85 0.41 -6.93 17.31
C LEU A 85 -0.19 -5.52 17.39
N GLY A 86 -1.05 -5.25 18.39
CA GLY A 86 -1.60 -3.90 18.57
C GLY A 86 -3.04 -3.86 19.09
N PRO A 87 -3.60 -2.65 19.22
CA PRO A 87 -4.92 -2.44 19.78
C PRO A 87 -6.02 -3.00 18.88
N ARG A 88 -7.15 -3.37 19.48
CA ARG A 88 -8.33 -3.86 18.76
C ARG A 88 -8.83 -2.89 17.68
N PHE A 89 -8.73 -1.60 17.93
CA PHE A 89 -9.18 -0.53 17.05
C PHE A 89 -8.00 0.42 16.78
N PRO A 90 -7.16 0.10 15.75
CA PRO A 90 -6.06 0.98 15.39
C PRO A 90 -6.57 2.30 14.82
N ASP A 91 -5.88 3.39 15.18
CA ASP A 91 -6.14 4.69 14.58
C ASP A 91 -5.64 4.70 13.13
N MET A 92 -6.52 5.09 12.21
CA MET A 92 -6.25 5.16 10.77
C MET A 92 -6.15 6.61 10.27
N SER A 93 -6.01 7.59 11.16
CA SER A 93 -5.92 9.01 10.79
C SER A 93 -4.63 9.37 10.05
N GLU A 94 -3.54 8.62 10.31
CA GLU A 94 -2.24 8.77 9.63
C GLU A 94 -1.66 7.40 9.26
N VAL A 95 -2.28 6.71 8.31
CA VAL A 95 -1.85 5.37 7.86
C VAL A 95 -0.49 5.43 7.14
N TYR A 96 -0.28 6.46 6.33
CA TYR A 96 0.95 6.67 5.55
C TYR A 96 1.78 7.78 6.20
N ASN A 97 2.89 7.40 6.79
CA ASN A 97 3.72 8.27 7.62
C ASN A 97 4.11 9.57 6.93
N HIS A 98 3.66 10.70 7.47
CA HIS A 98 3.89 12.03 6.92
C HIS A 98 5.38 12.39 6.81
N LYS A 99 6.22 11.96 7.78
CA LYS A 99 7.67 12.23 7.74
C LYS A 99 8.33 11.51 6.56
N PHE A 100 7.91 10.26 6.27
CA PHE A 100 8.44 9.52 5.12
C PHE A 100 8.01 10.14 3.80
N ARG A 101 6.77 10.62 3.70
CA ARG A 101 6.29 11.34 2.51
C ARG A 101 7.08 12.63 2.27
N LYS A 102 7.40 13.40 3.32
CA LYS A 102 8.26 14.59 3.23
C LYS A 102 9.70 14.26 2.82
N ILE A 103 10.25 13.15 3.28
CA ILE A 103 11.56 12.67 2.82
C ILE A 103 11.49 12.30 1.34
N ALA A 104 10.46 11.55 0.93
CA ALA A 104 10.25 11.17 -0.46
C ALA A 104 10.11 12.40 -1.37
N GLU A 105 9.33 13.41 -0.99
CA GLU A 105 9.22 14.69 -1.69
C GLU A 105 10.58 15.40 -1.85
N THR A 106 11.40 15.36 -0.81
CA THR A 106 12.72 15.99 -0.86
C THR A 106 13.67 15.25 -1.79
N VAL A 107 13.71 13.94 -1.70
CA VAL A 107 14.62 13.09 -2.49
C VAL A 107 14.18 13.02 -3.96
N SER A 108 12.89 13.06 -4.25
CA SER A 108 12.37 12.95 -5.62
C SER A 108 12.80 14.09 -6.54
N LYS A 109 13.10 15.28 -6.00
CA LYS A 109 13.44 16.48 -6.77
C LYS A 109 14.57 16.28 -7.79
N ASP A 110 15.46 15.36 -7.51
CA ASP A 110 16.60 15.03 -8.36
C ASP A 110 16.28 13.93 -9.41
N PHE A 111 15.08 13.34 -9.37
CA PHE A 111 14.75 12.16 -10.17
C PHE A 111 13.42 12.25 -10.92
N PHE A 112 12.36 12.77 -10.30
CA PHE A 112 11.01 12.86 -10.88
C PHE A 112 10.13 13.86 -10.13
N ASP A 113 9.02 14.26 -10.75
CA ASP A 113 8.00 15.10 -10.12
C ASP A 113 7.28 14.34 -9.01
N TYR A 114 7.35 14.84 -7.79
CA TYR A 114 6.67 14.25 -6.65
C TYR A 114 5.15 14.41 -6.76
N LYS A 115 4.44 13.30 -6.56
CA LYS A 115 2.98 13.27 -6.55
C LYS A 115 2.49 12.49 -5.35
N GLU A 116 1.35 12.89 -4.80
CA GLU A 116 0.65 12.17 -3.73
C GLU A 116 -0.77 11.84 -4.17
N GLY A 117 -1.29 10.69 -3.75
CA GLY A 117 -2.64 10.28 -4.12
C GLY A 117 -3.33 9.38 -3.12
N VAL A 118 -4.65 9.29 -3.26
CA VAL A 118 -5.52 8.36 -2.56
C VAL A 118 -5.69 7.11 -3.41
N TYR A 119 -5.43 5.95 -2.83
CA TYR A 119 -5.50 4.66 -3.52
C TYR A 119 -6.81 3.94 -3.20
N ALA A 120 -7.57 3.53 -4.21
CA ALA A 120 -8.72 2.65 -4.02
C ALA A 120 -8.33 1.19 -4.30
N TRP A 121 -8.51 0.33 -3.30
CA TRP A 121 -8.25 -1.09 -3.42
C TRP A 121 -9.49 -1.84 -3.88
N PHE A 122 -9.41 -2.42 -5.09
CA PHE A 122 -10.36 -3.36 -5.67
C PHE A 122 -9.85 -4.79 -5.53
N THR A 123 -10.76 -5.75 -5.51
CA THR A 123 -10.43 -7.17 -5.35
C THR A 123 -9.63 -7.71 -6.54
N GLY A 124 -9.98 -7.33 -7.76
CA GLY A 124 -9.53 -8.01 -8.97
C GLY A 124 -10.17 -9.41 -9.13
N PRO A 125 -9.64 -10.29 -10.01
CA PRO A 125 -8.49 -10.13 -10.90
C PRO A 125 -8.76 -9.31 -12.18
N THR A 126 -10.00 -8.91 -12.44
CA THR A 126 -10.31 -8.05 -13.59
C THR A 126 -9.88 -6.62 -13.30
N TYR A 127 -9.48 -5.88 -14.33
CA TYR A 127 -9.38 -4.44 -14.26
C TYR A 127 -10.76 -3.81 -14.09
N GLU A 128 -10.77 -2.57 -13.62
CA GLU A 128 -11.99 -1.80 -13.40
C GLU A 128 -12.68 -1.48 -14.73
N THR A 129 -14.01 -1.59 -14.73
CA THR A 129 -14.82 -1.09 -15.84
C THR A 129 -14.79 0.44 -15.88
N PRO A 130 -15.16 1.08 -17.02
CA PRO A 130 -15.25 2.54 -17.09
C PRO A 130 -16.17 3.15 -16.00
N ALA A 131 -17.24 2.44 -15.62
CA ALA A 131 -18.15 2.88 -14.55
C ALA A 131 -17.48 2.81 -13.17
N GLU A 132 -16.71 1.76 -12.90
CA GLU A 132 -15.94 1.62 -11.66
C GLU A 132 -14.83 2.66 -11.55
N VAL A 133 -14.15 2.99 -12.65
CA VAL A 133 -13.18 4.10 -12.68
C VAL A 133 -13.84 5.43 -12.36
N ASN A 134 -15.02 5.72 -12.94
CA ASN A 134 -15.79 6.92 -12.65
C ASN A 134 -16.26 6.95 -11.19
N PHE A 135 -16.68 5.81 -10.66
CA PHE A 135 -17.05 5.67 -9.25
C PHE A 135 -15.85 5.98 -8.33
N ALA A 136 -14.69 5.36 -8.58
CA ALA A 136 -13.47 5.60 -7.83
C ALA A 136 -13.10 7.10 -7.83
N LYS A 137 -13.16 7.74 -8.98
CA LYS A 137 -12.94 9.19 -9.10
C LYS A 137 -13.92 10.01 -8.27
N THR A 138 -15.21 9.64 -8.29
CA THR A 138 -16.28 10.36 -7.58
C THR A 138 -16.10 10.30 -6.06
N ILE A 139 -15.61 9.17 -5.53
CA ILE A 139 -15.35 9.00 -4.10
C ILE A 139 -13.98 9.54 -3.65
N GLY A 140 -13.22 10.16 -4.56
CA GLY A 140 -11.96 10.85 -4.24
C GLY A 140 -10.70 10.01 -4.39
N ALA A 141 -10.75 8.88 -5.10
CA ALA A 141 -9.55 8.12 -5.43
C ALA A 141 -8.76 8.80 -6.57
N ASP A 142 -7.45 8.76 -6.45
CA ASP A 142 -6.49 9.18 -7.49
C ASP A 142 -5.93 7.98 -8.25
N LEU A 143 -5.92 6.82 -7.61
CA LEU A 143 -5.34 5.56 -8.09
C LEU A 143 -6.28 4.40 -7.79
N VAL A 144 -6.23 3.37 -8.63
CA VAL A 144 -6.93 2.09 -8.42
C VAL A 144 -5.96 0.93 -8.56
N GLY A 145 -6.21 -0.16 -7.85
CA GLY A 145 -5.40 -1.38 -7.96
C GLY A 145 -5.84 -2.48 -7.02
N MET A 146 -5.10 -3.60 -7.06
CA MET A 146 -5.47 -4.87 -6.43
C MET A 146 -4.47 -5.34 -5.38
N SER A 147 -3.49 -4.51 -4.97
CA SER A 147 -2.23 -5.04 -4.44
C SER A 147 -1.57 -4.27 -3.30
N THR A 148 -2.21 -3.28 -2.71
CA THR A 148 -1.57 -2.55 -1.59
C THR A 148 -2.10 -2.97 -0.25
#